data_6ae473d429a082f4cbeff73f9c93811c
#
_entry.id   6ae473d429a082f4cbeff73f9c93811c
#
_cell.length_a   1.000
_cell.length_b   1.000
_cell.length_c   1.000
_cell.angle_alpha   90.00
_cell.angle_beta   90.00
_cell.angle_gamma   90.00
#
_symmetry.space_group_name_H-M   'P 1'
#
loop_
_entity.id
_entity.type
_entity.pdbx_description
1 polymer ?
#
loop_
_entity_poly.entity_id
_entity_poly.type
_entity_poly.pdbx_seq_one_letter_code
_entity_poly.pdbx_strand_id
1 'polypeptide(L)'
;MISLCLPDCIKVVLDTKIERDYLMGFDMTLAVNSESIAKTKIAIRKTIIQKREELGDLEKDEKSLAIAQRLFGMDEFKKSKTVFCFLSTSFEVQTERIIRESLRLGKQVLVPLLDPGGENLQASRIPSMDIDFVIGEYGVRQPAPKFRDIVPFSNIDFVVVPGLAFDNFGNRIGYGGGFYDKFFKKITRDVSRVAVSYDFQLFNVVPHSDLDEPVHFLITETKALRCRDVSGVEV
;
A
#
# COMPACT_ATOMS: atom_id res chain seq x y z
N MET A 1 4.00 6.91 44.49
CA MET A 1 3.02 6.08 43.76
C MET A 1 2.19 7.02 42.89
N ILE A 2 2.64 7.26 41.66
CA ILE A 2 1.88 8.06 40.68
C ILE A 2 1.28 7.07 39.72
N SER A 3 -0.04 6.90 39.82
CA SER A 3 -0.82 6.07 38.89
C SER A 3 -0.98 6.83 37.59
N LEU A 4 -0.18 6.50 36.59
CA LEU A 4 -0.39 6.96 35.22
C LEU A 4 -1.46 6.09 34.58
N CYS A 5 -2.64 6.67 34.40
CA CYS A 5 -3.73 6.08 33.62
C CYS A 5 -3.32 6.15 32.14
N LEU A 6 -2.87 5.04 31.60
CA LEU A 6 -2.62 4.90 30.15
C LEU A 6 -3.98 4.76 29.43
N PRO A 7 -4.17 5.40 28.28
CA PRO A 7 -5.39 5.22 27.47
C PRO A 7 -5.54 3.74 27.09
N ASP A 8 -6.77 3.22 27.16
CA ASP A 8 -7.13 1.81 26.91
C ASP A 8 -6.82 1.26 25.50
N CYS A 9 -6.30 2.07 24.61
CA CYS A 9 -5.90 1.68 23.24
C CYS A 9 -4.56 0.95 23.14
N ILE A 10 -3.82 0.71 24.25
CA ILE A 10 -2.51 0.02 24.22
C ILE A 10 -2.58 -1.31 24.98
N LYS A 11 -3.66 -2.08 24.86
CA LYS A 11 -3.64 -3.51 25.15
C LYS A 11 -3.31 -4.30 23.88
N VAL A 12 -2.02 -4.34 23.56
CA VAL A 12 -1.50 -5.14 22.46
C VAL A 12 -1.43 -6.59 22.93
N VAL A 13 -2.20 -7.48 22.34
CA VAL A 13 -1.96 -8.92 22.41
C VAL A 13 -0.84 -9.22 21.42
N LEU A 14 0.36 -9.47 21.94
CA LEU A 14 1.55 -9.80 21.17
C LEU A 14 1.55 -11.29 20.85
N ASP A 15 1.25 -11.65 19.61
CA ASP A 15 1.15 -13.05 19.17
C ASP A 15 2.46 -13.65 18.66
N THR A 16 3.49 -12.83 18.37
CA THR A 16 4.77 -13.35 17.86
C THR A 16 5.97 -12.92 18.72
N LYS A 17 7.04 -13.75 18.70
CA LYS A 17 8.30 -13.46 19.37
C LYS A 17 8.94 -12.15 18.87
N ILE A 18 8.78 -11.87 17.56
CA ILE A 18 9.32 -10.65 16.91
C ILE A 18 8.61 -9.39 17.44
N GLU A 19 7.30 -9.45 17.62
CA GLU A 19 6.52 -8.33 18.19
C GLU A 19 6.88 -8.10 19.66
N ARG A 20 7.14 -9.18 20.44
CA ARG A 20 7.57 -9.08 21.83
C ARG A 20 8.98 -8.52 21.97
N ASP A 21 9.93 -9.01 21.18
CA ASP A 21 11.32 -8.53 21.22
C ASP A 21 11.43 -7.06 20.78
N TYR A 22 10.52 -6.62 19.91
CA TYR A 22 10.44 -5.25 19.42
C TYR A 22 9.89 -4.26 20.46
N LEU A 23 8.90 -4.66 21.26
CA LEU A 23 8.28 -3.79 22.28
C LEU A 23 9.01 -3.82 23.63
N MET A 24 9.73 -4.88 23.94
CA MET A 24 10.52 -4.98 25.19
C MET A 24 11.80 -4.12 25.18
N GLY A 25 12.24 -3.66 23.99
CA GLY A 25 13.40 -2.74 23.85
C GLY A 25 13.02 -1.27 23.71
N PHE A 26 11.73 -0.93 23.68
CA PHE A 26 11.28 0.43 23.44
C PHE A 26 10.86 1.10 24.76
N ASP A 27 11.74 1.93 25.30
CA ASP A 27 11.40 2.86 26.39
C ASP A 27 10.46 3.94 25.85
N MET A 28 9.16 3.81 26.19
CA MET A 28 8.08 4.70 25.75
C MET A 28 8.16 6.13 26.31
N THR A 29 9.19 6.45 27.07
CA THR A 29 9.43 7.79 27.63
C THR A 29 10.36 8.66 26.80
N LEU A 30 11.00 8.10 25.77
CA LEU A 30 11.81 8.88 24.83
C LEU A 30 10.91 9.50 23.76
N ALA A 31 10.95 10.82 23.64
CA ALA A 31 10.40 11.54 22.50
C ALA A 31 10.83 10.81 21.22
N VAL A 32 9.88 10.23 20.49
CA VAL A 32 10.13 9.46 19.27
C VAL A 32 10.71 10.43 18.25
N ASN A 33 12.04 10.49 18.19
CA ASN A 33 12.71 11.36 17.23
C ASN A 33 12.64 10.74 15.84
N SER A 34 12.80 11.55 14.82
CA SER A 34 12.73 11.14 13.41
C SER A 34 13.73 10.03 13.08
N GLU A 35 14.87 9.96 13.76
CA GLU A 35 15.89 8.94 13.57
C GLU A 35 15.44 7.56 14.07
N SER A 36 14.72 7.50 15.18
CA SER A 36 14.14 6.26 15.71
C SER A 36 13.06 5.72 14.77
N ILE A 37 12.17 6.58 14.27
CA ILE A 37 11.15 6.22 13.25
C ILE A 37 11.83 5.65 12.01
N ALA A 38 12.88 6.29 11.50
CA ALA A 38 13.59 5.84 10.31
C ALA A 38 14.23 4.45 10.49
N LYS A 39 14.92 4.22 11.62
CA LYS A 39 15.52 2.91 11.94
C LYS A 39 14.47 1.82 12.01
N THR A 40 13.35 2.10 12.64
CA THR A 40 12.22 1.17 12.75
C THR A 40 11.63 0.84 11.39
N LYS A 41 11.37 1.84 10.56
CA LYS A 41 10.89 1.62 9.18
C LYS A 41 11.85 0.73 8.38
N ILE A 42 13.17 0.88 8.55
CA ILE A 42 14.19 0.05 7.89
C ILE A 42 14.09 -1.40 8.34
N ALA A 43 13.98 -1.65 9.64
CA ALA A 43 13.87 -2.99 10.20
C ALA A 43 12.60 -3.72 9.69
N ILE A 44 11.45 -3.04 9.72
CA ILE A 44 10.19 -3.59 9.22
C ILE A 44 10.29 -3.92 7.73
N ARG A 45 10.87 -3.03 6.90
CA ARG A 45 11.08 -3.30 5.46
C ARG A 45 11.85 -4.59 5.24
N LYS A 46 12.98 -4.74 5.92
CA LYS A 46 13.83 -5.93 5.79
C LYS A 46 13.07 -7.21 6.13
N THR A 47 12.36 -7.23 7.25
CA THR A 47 11.58 -8.39 7.70
C THR A 47 10.48 -8.75 6.70
N ILE A 48 9.75 -7.76 6.19
CA ILE A 48 8.64 -8.02 5.26
C ILE A 48 9.15 -8.47 3.89
N ILE A 49 10.22 -7.88 3.38
CA ILE A 49 10.83 -8.33 2.12
C ILE A 49 11.23 -9.80 2.24
N GLN A 50 11.91 -10.19 3.32
CA GLN A 50 12.29 -11.58 3.55
C GLN A 50 11.05 -12.51 3.58
N LYS A 51 10.00 -12.16 4.34
CA LYS A 51 8.77 -12.97 4.39
C LYS A 51 8.10 -13.11 3.02
N ARG A 52 8.15 -12.08 2.17
CA ARG A 52 7.62 -12.14 0.80
C ARG A 52 8.44 -13.04 -0.10
N GLU A 53 9.76 -13.08 0.07
CA GLU A 53 10.66 -13.97 -0.66
C GLU A 53 10.44 -15.45 -0.29
N GLU A 54 10.06 -15.71 0.95
CA GLU A 54 9.77 -17.05 1.46
C GLU A 54 8.43 -17.63 0.96
N LEU A 55 7.51 -16.79 0.45
CA LEU A 55 6.23 -17.25 -0.10
C LEU A 55 6.45 -18.03 -1.41
N GLY A 56 5.90 -19.24 -1.48
CA GLY A 56 5.83 -20.01 -2.71
C GLY A 56 4.92 -19.38 -3.77
N ASP A 57 5.18 -19.64 -5.06
CA ASP A 57 4.41 -19.03 -6.14
C ASP A 57 2.92 -19.40 -6.12
N LEU A 58 2.59 -20.64 -5.76
CA LEU A 58 1.19 -21.08 -5.62
C LEU A 58 0.48 -20.32 -4.50
N GLU A 59 1.12 -20.20 -3.34
CA GLU A 59 0.55 -19.46 -2.21
C GLU A 59 0.34 -17.98 -2.53
N LYS A 60 1.32 -17.35 -3.21
CA LYS A 60 1.18 -15.95 -3.71
C LYS A 60 -0.01 -15.80 -4.65
N ASP A 61 -0.20 -16.74 -5.57
CA ASP A 61 -1.30 -16.69 -6.54
C ASP A 61 -2.66 -16.86 -5.84
N GLU A 62 -2.80 -17.82 -4.93
CA GLU A 62 -4.03 -18.06 -4.15
C GLU A 62 -4.39 -16.84 -3.29
N LYS A 63 -3.42 -16.30 -2.54
CA LYS A 63 -3.61 -15.11 -1.71
C LYS A 63 -3.98 -13.88 -2.56
N SER A 64 -3.28 -13.67 -3.68
CA SER A 64 -3.56 -12.56 -4.60
C SER A 64 -4.94 -12.68 -5.24
N LEU A 65 -5.40 -13.89 -5.56
CA LEU A 65 -6.74 -14.14 -6.05
C LEU A 65 -7.80 -13.76 -4.99
N ALA A 66 -7.61 -14.19 -3.75
CA ALA A 66 -8.53 -13.87 -2.67
C ALA A 66 -8.61 -12.34 -2.40
N ILE A 67 -7.47 -11.66 -2.45
CA ILE A 67 -7.37 -10.20 -2.34
C ILE A 67 -8.15 -9.52 -3.48
N ALA A 68 -7.91 -9.94 -4.72
CA ALA A 68 -8.59 -9.38 -5.89
C ALA A 68 -10.11 -9.57 -5.80
N GLN A 69 -10.59 -10.74 -5.40
CA GLN A 69 -12.02 -11.02 -5.23
C GLN A 69 -12.68 -10.10 -4.20
N ARG A 70 -12.01 -9.83 -3.06
CA ARG A 70 -12.51 -8.88 -2.06
C ARG A 70 -12.55 -7.47 -2.61
N LEU A 71 -11.52 -7.05 -3.32
CA LEU A 71 -11.46 -5.73 -3.95
C LEU A 71 -12.62 -5.56 -4.96
N PHE A 72 -12.92 -6.56 -5.77
CA PHE A 72 -14.05 -6.52 -6.72
C PHE A 72 -15.41 -6.42 -6.02
N GLY A 73 -15.51 -6.91 -4.80
CA GLY A 73 -16.70 -6.80 -3.94
C GLY A 73 -16.99 -5.39 -3.44
N MET A 74 -15.98 -4.50 -3.37
CA MET A 74 -16.11 -3.15 -2.83
C MET A 74 -17.01 -2.26 -3.68
N ASP A 75 -17.83 -1.47 -3.01
CA ASP A 75 -18.69 -0.49 -3.69
C ASP A 75 -17.89 0.63 -4.35
N GLU A 76 -16.80 1.05 -3.71
CA GLU A 76 -15.85 2.04 -4.24
C GLU A 76 -15.24 1.56 -5.56
N PHE A 77 -14.85 0.28 -5.65
CA PHE A 77 -14.34 -0.30 -6.89
C PHE A 77 -15.43 -0.38 -7.96
N LYS A 78 -16.63 -0.87 -7.62
CA LYS A 78 -17.74 -0.99 -8.57
C LYS A 78 -18.14 0.35 -9.18
N LYS A 79 -18.18 1.42 -8.37
CA LYS A 79 -18.55 2.77 -8.79
C LYS A 79 -17.44 3.50 -9.55
N SER A 80 -16.20 3.09 -9.41
CA SER A 80 -15.06 3.76 -10.05
C SER A 80 -15.11 3.60 -11.58
N LYS A 81 -14.64 4.64 -12.29
CA LYS A 81 -14.49 4.66 -13.75
C LYS A 81 -13.02 4.56 -14.16
N THR A 82 -12.12 5.10 -13.33
CA THR A 82 -10.68 5.17 -13.59
C THR A 82 -9.91 4.61 -12.40
N VAL A 83 -9.21 3.51 -12.62
CA VAL A 83 -8.42 2.80 -11.63
C VAL A 83 -6.93 3.06 -11.88
N PHE A 84 -6.25 3.63 -10.89
CA PHE A 84 -4.79 3.68 -10.89
C PHE A 84 -4.25 2.49 -10.11
N CYS A 85 -3.49 1.62 -10.77
CA CYS A 85 -3.00 0.38 -10.20
C CYS A 85 -1.51 0.18 -10.48
N PHE A 86 -0.72 -0.15 -9.46
CA PHE A 86 0.68 -0.50 -9.65
C PHE A 86 0.83 -1.83 -10.41
N LEU A 87 1.92 -1.97 -11.15
CA LEU A 87 2.33 -3.20 -11.80
C LEU A 87 3.21 -3.97 -10.82
N SER A 88 2.66 -5.04 -10.25
CA SER A 88 3.34 -5.81 -9.21
C SER A 88 4.66 -6.44 -9.69
N THR A 89 5.63 -6.49 -8.77
CA THR A 89 6.80 -7.36 -8.87
C THR A 89 6.44 -8.80 -8.51
N SER A 90 7.39 -9.73 -8.63
CA SER A 90 7.18 -11.15 -8.26
C SER A 90 6.95 -11.37 -6.76
N PHE A 91 7.29 -10.41 -5.91
CA PHE A 91 7.19 -10.52 -4.45
C PHE A 91 5.99 -9.78 -3.85
N GLU A 92 5.23 -9.07 -4.67
CA GLU A 92 4.07 -8.31 -4.23
C GLU A 92 2.77 -9.09 -4.45
N VAL A 93 1.68 -8.59 -3.87
CA VAL A 93 0.33 -9.01 -4.27
C VAL A 93 0.20 -8.82 -5.78
N GLN A 94 -0.17 -9.88 -6.49
CA GLN A 94 -0.22 -9.87 -7.96
C GLN A 94 -1.43 -9.08 -8.45
N THR A 95 -1.17 -7.90 -9.02
CA THR A 95 -2.20 -6.95 -9.45
C THR A 95 -2.71 -7.16 -10.88
N GLU A 96 -2.12 -8.06 -11.64
CA GLU A 96 -2.51 -8.29 -13.03
C GLU A 96 -4.00 -8.66 -13.16
N ARG A 97 -4.53 -9.48 -12.23
CA ARG A 97 -5.96 -9.85 -12.20
C ARG A 97 -6.85 -8.62 -11.98
N ILE A 98 -6.42 -7.69 -11.10
CA ILE A 98 -7.15 -6.44 -10.83
C ILE A 98 -7.18 -5.57 -12.08
N ILE A 99 -6.07 -5.46 -12.77
CA ILE A 99 -5.94 -4.68 -14.01
C ILE A 99 -6.81 -5.28 -15.12
N ARG A 100 -6.67 -6.59 -15.39
CA ARG A 100 -7.44 -7.27 -16.43
C ARG A 100 -8.93 -7.19 -16.18
N GLU A 101 -9.39 -7.39 -14.96
CA GLU A 101 -10.81 -7.28 -14.62
C GLU A 101 -11.32 -5.84 -14.73
N SER A 102 -10.53 -4.85 -14.33
CA SER A 102 -10.88 -3.43 -14.52
C SER A 102 -11.08 -3.10 -16.02
N LEU A 103 -10.17 -3.55 -16.88
CA LEU A 103 -10.29 -3.38 -18.33
C LEU A 103 -11.52 -4.12 -18.90
N ARG A 104 -11.77 -5.36 -18.45
CA ARG A 104 -12.94 -6.15 -18.86
C ARG A 104 -14.26 -5.46 -18.50
N LEU A 105 -14.30 -4.76 -17.37
CA LEU A 105 -15.45 -3.97 -16.92
C LEU A 105 -15.58 -2.60 -17.62
N GLY A 106 -14.72 -2.31 -18.60
CA GLY A 106 -14.73 -1.04 -19.34
C GLY A 106 -14.19 0.15 -18.56
N LYS A 107 -13.50 -0.08 -17.44
CA LYS A 107 -12.85 1.00 -16.68
C LYS A 107 -11.58 1.46 -17.39
N GLN A 108 -11.24 2.74 -17.25
CA GLN A 108 -9.91 3.22 -17.61
C GLN A 108 -8.89 2.69 -16.59
N VAL A 109 -7.80 2.11 -17.08
CA VAL A 109 -6.71 1.66 -16.21
C VAL A 109 -5.49 2.52 -16.45
N LEU A 110 -4.99 3.08 -15.37
CA LEU A 110 -3.77 3.88 -15.32
C LEU A 110 -2.73 3.13 -14.49
N VAL A 111 -1.49 3.17 -14.95
CA VAL A 111 -0.36 2.55 -14.24
C VAL A 111 0.71 3.61 -13.93
N PRO A 112 1.50 3.42 -12.86
CA PRO A 112 2.57 4.34 -12.54
C PRO A 112 3.66 4.33 -13.61
N LEU A 113 4.16 5.51 -13.92
CA LEU A 113 5.35 5.77 -14.71
C LEU A 113 6.18 6.78 -13.93
N LEU A 114 7.50 6.59 -13.87
CA LEU A 114 8.37 7.62 -13.33
C LEU A 114 8.56 8.75 -14.33
N ASP A 115 8.59 9.99 -13.84
CA ASP A 115 8.96 11.14 -14.64
C ASP A 115 10.43 11.03 -15.12
N PRO A 116 10.85 11.80 -16.10
CA PRO A 116 12.22 11.72 -16.62
C PRO A 116 13.31 12.00 -15.59
N GLY A 117 12.98 12.66 -14.49
CA GLY A 117 13.88 12.89 -13.36
C GLY A 117 13.90 11.77 -12.34
N GLY A 118 13.00 10.77 -12.46
CA GLY A 118 12.90 9.67 -11.51
C GLY A 118 12.40 10.07 -10.11
N GLU A 119 11.84 11.26 -9.95
CA GLU A 119 11.48 11.82 -8.65
C GLU A 119 9.98 11.74 -8.32
N ASN A 120 9.14 11.67 -9.34
CA ASN A 120 7.68 11.68 -9.19
C ASN A 120 7.01 10.62 -10.04
N LEU A 121 5.81 10.20 -9.58
CA LEU A 121 4.92 9.39 -10.40
C LEU A 121 4.19 10.26 -11.42
N GLN A 122 4.00 9.69 -12.59
CA GLN A 122 3.04 10.07 -13.61
C GLN A 122 2.04 8.92 -13.78
N ALA A 123 0.88 9.19 -14.35
CA ALA A 123 -0.10 8.18 -14.69
C ALA A 123 -0.08 7.93 -16.20
N SER A 124 0.15 6.70 -16.60
CA SER A 124 0.06 6.28 -18.00
C SER A 124 -1.14 5.38 -18.18
N ARG A 125 -2.04 5.73 -19.12
CA ARG A 125 -3.16 4.86 -19.49
C ARG A 125 -2.63 3.68 -20.29
N ILE A 126 -3.19 2.50 -20.02
CA ILE A 126 -2.93 1.28 -20.78
C ILE A 126 -4.23 0.72 -21.36
N PRO A 127 -4.24 0.29 -22.63
CA PRO A 127 -5.42 -0.31 -23.26
C PRO A 127 -5.57 -1.80 -22.91
N SER A 128 -4.48 -2.48 -22.58
CA SER A 128 -4.42 -3.93 -22.32
C SER A 128 -3.18 -4.28 -21.51
N MET A 129 -3.19 -5.46 -20.91
CA MET A 129 -1.97 -6.07 -20.33
C MET A 129 -1.11 -6.82 -21.36
N ASP A 130 -1.58 -6.90 -22.60
CA ASP A 130 -0.88 -7.59 -23.70
C ASP A 130 0.01 -6.65 -24.54
N ILE A 131 0.29 -5.45 -24.01
CA ILE A 131 1.29 -4.51 -24.55
C ILE A 131 2.67 -4.83 -24.02
N ASP A 132 3.72 -4.29 -24.66
CA ASP A 132 5.09 -4.42 -24.17
C ASP A 132 5.30 -3.55 -22.91
N PHE A 133 5.93 -4.15 -21.90
CA PHE A 133 6.40 -3.48 -20.71
C PHE A 133 7.94 -3.54 -20.65
N VAL A 134 8.54 -2.53 -20.07
CA VAL A 134 9.97 -2.47 -19.78
C VAL A 134 10.19 -2.36 -18.27
N ILE A 135 11.35 -2.79 -17.80
CA ILE A 135 11.79 -2.52 -16.44
C ILE A 135 12.44 -1.13 -16.43
N GLY A 136 11.86 -0.25 -15.67
CA GLY A 136 12.38 1.10 -15.44
C GLY A 136 13.31 1.18 -14.24
N GLU A 137 13.56 2.38 -13.78
CA GLU A 137 14.30 2.64 -12.56
C GLU A 137 13.65 1.94 -11.36
N TYR A 138 14.43 1.59 -10.36
CA TYR A 138 14.00 0.85 -9.14
C TYR A 138 13.36 -0.51 -9.42
N GLY A 139 13.55 -1.11 -10.60
CA GLY A 139 12.98 -2.39 -10.96
C GLY A 139 11.46 -2.38 -11.23
N VAL A 140 10.86 -1.20 -11.33
CA VAL A 140 9.42 -1.03 -11.55
C VAL A 140 9.07 -1.29 -13.01
N ARG A 141 8.10 -2.19 -13.26
CA ARG A 141 7.53 -2.39 -14.60
C ARG A 141 6.76 -1.15 -15.03
N GLN A 142 6.91 -0.76 -16.28
CA GLN A 142 6.19 0.37 -16.87
C GLN A 142 5.95 0.13 -18.37
N PRO A 143 4.95 0.76 -18.98
CA PRO A 143 4.71 0.61 -20.42
C PRO A 143 5.93 1.00 -21.23
N ALA A 144 6.23 0.23 -22.28
CA ALA A 144 7.27 0.60 -23.23
C ALA A 144 6.98 1.97 -23.84
N PRO A 145 8.00 2.76 -24.24
CA PRO A 145 7.83 4.15 -24.68
C PRO A 145 6.72 4.35 -25.71
N LYS A 146 6.55 3.43 -26.64
CA LYS A 146 5.53 3.48 -27.71
C LYS A 146 4.07 3.31 -27.18
N PHE A 147 3.89 2.83 -25.94
CA PHE A 147 2.58 2.62 -25.31
C PHE A 147 2.32 3.61 -24.17
N ARG A 148 3.16 4.61 -23.97
CA ARG A 148 2.97 5.62 -22.92
C ARG A 148 1.92 6.64 -23.35
N ASP A 149 0.86 6.72 -22.60
CA ASP A 149 -0.23 7.69 -22.75
C ASP A 149 -0.43 8.42 -21.43
N ILE A 150 0.31 9.51 -21.25
CA ILE A 150 0.34 10.28 -20.00
C ILE A 150 -0.97 11.04 -19.84
N VAL A 151 -1.63 10.85 -18.69
CA VAL A 151 -2.90 11.48 -18.38
C VAL A 151 -2.85 12.19 -17.03
N PRO A 152 -3.67 13.26 -16.84
CA PRO A 152 -3.75 13.98 -15.59
C PRO A 152 -4.31 13.12 -14.45
N PHE A 153 -3.86 13.36 -13.21
CA PHE A 153 -4.37 12.69 -12.01
C PHE A 153 -5.84 13.04 -11.67
N SER A 154 -6.34 14.14 -12.21
CA SER A 154 -7.73 14.59 -12.01
C SER A 154 -8.79 13.57 -12.44
N ASN A 155 -8.43 12.60 -13.25
CA ASN A 155 -9.35 11.57 -13.74
C ASN A 155 -9.40 10.32 -12.87
N ILE A 156 -8.53 10.20 -11.86
CA ILE A 156 -8.44 9.02 -11.00
C ILE A 156 -9.58 9.02 -9.99
N ASP A 157 -10.30 7.89 -9.89
CA ASP A 157 -11.37 7.67 -8.91
C ASP A 157 -10.95 6.68 -7.82
N PHE A 158 -10.05 5.75 -8.16
CA PHE A 158 -9.68 4.63 -7.31
C PHE A 158 -8.19 4.33 -7.47
N VAL A 159 -7.49 4.19 -6.35
CA VAL A 159 -6.06 3.89 -6.34
C VAL A 159 -5.81 2.58 -5.61
N VAL A 160 -5.19 1.62 -6.29
CA VAL A 160 -4.61 0.42 -5.68
C VAL A 160 -3.21 0.77 -5.20
N VAL A 161 -3.00 0.69 -3.89
CA VAL A 161 -1.81 1.23 -3.22
C VAL A 161 -0.88 0.09 -2.80
N PRO A 162 0.41 0.11 -3.21
CA PRO A 162 1.41 -0.83 -2.72
C PRO A 162 1.97 -0.40 -1.37
N GLY A 163 2.55 -1.37 -0.65
CA GLY A 163 3.31 -1.09 0.56
C GLY A 163 3.87 -2.36 1.17
N LEU A 164 4.76 -2.19 2.15
CA LEU A 164 5.41 -3.29 2.87
C LEU A 164 4.72 -3.59 4.20
N ALA A 165 4.24 -2.58 4.91
CA ALA A 165 3.52 -2.76 6.17
C ALA A 165 2.38 -1.75 6.28
N PHE A 166 1.32 -2.14 6.98
CA PHE A 166 0.11 -1.35 7.15
C PHE A 166 -0.46 -1.53 8.55
N ASP A 167 -1.27 -0.57 9.02
CA ASP A 167 -2.08 -0.70 10.23
C ASP A 167 -3.55 -0.33 9.98
N ASN A 168 -4.37 -0.53 11.01
CA ASN A 168 -5.80 -0.26 10.94
C ASN A 168 -6.16 1.24 10.87
N PHE A 169 -5.18 2.12 11.04
CA PHE A 169 -5.34 3.57 10.89
C PHE A 169 -5.00 4.05 9.47
N GLY A 170 -4.60 3.13 8.59
CA GLY A 170 -4.23 3.44 7.22
C GLY A 170 -2.78 3.88 7.06
N ASN A 171 -1.99 3.89 8.14
CA ASN A 171 -0.57 4.18 8.02
C ASN A 171 0.14 3.10 7.22
N ARG A 172 1.15 3.50 6.48
CA ARG A 172 1.81 2.65 5.50
C ARG A 172 3.32 2.84 5.50
N ILE A 173 4.07 1.72 5.44
CA ILE A 173 5.48 1.73 5.08
C ILE A 173 5.63 1.31 3.62
N GLY A 174 6.10 2.23 2.78
CA GLY A 174 6.52 1.94 1.40
C GLY A 174 7.99 1.54 1.31
N TYR A 175 8.51 1.44 0.10
CA TYR A 175 9.91 1.07 -0.17
C TYR A 175 10.95 2.15 0.18
N GLY A 176 10.52 3.37 0.50
CA GLY A 176 11.39 4.46 0.98
C GLY A 176 11.55 5.65 0.01
N GLY A 177 11.06 5.57 -1.22
CA GLY A 177 11.13 6.68 -2.19
C GLY A 177 10.09 7.79 -2.01
N GLY A 178 9.07 7.59 -1.16
CA GLY A 178 8.01 8.59 -0.92
C GLY A 178 7.13 8.89 -2.15
N PHE A 179 7.16 8.05 -3.18
CA PHE A 179 6.45 8.28 -4.45
C PHE A 179 4.95 8.41 -4.28
N TYR A 180 4.33 7.52 -3.50
CA TYR A 180 2.89 7.54 -3.28
C TYR A 180 2.46 8.70 -2.36
N ASP A 181 3.30 9.10 -1.39
CA ASP A 181 3.03 10.25 -0.54
C ASP A 181 3.04 11.55 -1.36
N LYS A 182 4.06 11.73 -2.22
CA LYS A 182 4.10 12.83 -3.18
C LYS A 182 2.94 12.80 -4.18
N PHE A 183 2.56 11.62 -4.64
CA PHE A 183 1.45 11.42 -5.56
C PHE A 183 0.11 11.82 -4.93
N PHE A 184 -0.17 11.36 -3.71
CA PHE A 184 -1.42 11.68 -3.02
C PHE A 184 -1.56 13.17 -2.74
N LYS A 185 -0.46 13.88 -2.42
CA LYS A 185 -0.47 15.35 -2.26
C LYS A 185 -0.82 16.11 -3.54
N LYS A 186 -0.63 15.49 -4.71
CA LYS A 186 -1.00 16.08 -6.02
C LYS A 186 -2.44 15.79 -6.42
N ILE A 187 -3.12 14.86 -5.76
CA ILE A 187 -4.53 14.55 -6.03
C ILE A 187 -5.39 15.52 -5.22
N THR A 188 -6.15 16.38 -5.91
CA THR A 188 -6.96 17.44 -5.29
C THR A 188 -8.40 17.03 -5.02
N ARG A 189 -8.82 15.86 -5.46
CA ARG A 189 -10.18 15.33 -5.28
C ARG A 189 -10.16 14.15 -4.29
N ASP A 190 -11.32 13.85 -3.73
CA ASP A 190 -11.50 12.65 -2.92
C ASP A 190 -11.39 11.41 -3.81
N VAL A 191 -10.43 10.54 -3.50
CA VAL A 191 -10.12 9.33 -4.27
C VAL A 191 -9.97 8.17 -3.30
N SER A 192 -10.65 7.06 -3.57
CA SER A 192 -10.53 5.87 -2.73
C SER A 192 -9.12 5.27 -2.83
N ARG A 193 -8.36 5.35 -1.74
CA ARG A 193 -7.00 4.81 -1.57
C ARG A 193 -7.12 3.44 -0.93
N VAL A 194 -6.91 2.37 -1.70
CA VAL A 194 -7.11 0.98 -1.25
C VAL A 194 -5.78 0.25 -1.30
N ALA A 195 -5.24 -0.07 -0.13
CA ALA A 195 -4.05 -0.90 -0.04
C ALA A 195 -4.38 -2.37 -0.24
N VAL A 196 -3.51 -3.08 -0.94
CA VAL A 196 -3.53 -4.54 -1.06
C VAL A 196 -2.26 -5.11 -0.45
N SER A 197 -2.41 -6.08 0.45
CA SER A 197 -1.30 -6.67 1.19
C SER A 197 -1.60 -8.09 1.62
N TYR A 198 -0.57 -8.84 1.99
CA TYR A 198 -0.75 -10.12 2.68
C TYR A 198 -1.02 -9.89 4.17
N ASP A 199 -1.74 -10.79 4.85
CA ASP A 199 -2.09 -10.68 6.27
C ASP A 199 -0.87 -10.40 7.17
N PHE A 200 0.28 -11.03 6.89
CA PHE A 200 1.49 -10.84 7.68
C PHE A 200 2.12 -9.43 7.56
N GLN A 201 1.60 -8.58 6.69
CA GLN A 201 1.99 -7.18 6.53
C GLN A 201 1.13 -6.24 7.37
N LEU A 202 0.09 -6.75 8.05
CA LEU A 202 -0.76 -5.99 8.93
C LEU A 202 -0.17 -5.96 10.33
N PHE A 203 0.13 -4.77 10.80
CA PHE A 203 0.68 -4.48 12.14
C PHE A 203 -0.36 -3.78 13.00
N ASN A 204 -0.20 -3.84 14.32
CA ASN A 204 -1.07 -3.10 15.22
C ASN A 204 -0.87 -1.58 15.06
N VAL A 205 0.39 -1.16 14.93
CA VAL A 205 0.79 0.24 14.71
C VAL A 205 1.99 0.27 13.78
N VAL A 206 1.94 1.15 12.80
CA VAL A 206 3.03 1.42 11.86
C VAL A 206 3.63 2.79 12.18
N PRO A 207 4.96 2.91 12.38
CA PRO A 207 5.58 4.21 12.58
C PRO A 207 5.39 5.09 11.34
N HIS A 208 4.88 6.29 11.56
CA HIS A 208 4.56 7.27 10.52
C HIS A 208 5.01 8.67 10.92
N SER A 209 4.97 9.59 9.99
CA SER A 209 5.25 11.01 10.16
C SER A 209 4.19 11.84 9.44
N ASP A 210 4.15 13.14 9.66
CA ASP A 210 3.23 14.08 9.00
C ASP A 210 3.43 14.18 7.48
N LEU A 211 4.48 13.56 6.96
CA LEU A 211 4.75 13.51 5.52
C LEU A 211 4.11 12.30 4.84
N ASP A 212 3.75 11.27 5.61
CA ASP A 212 3.15 10.03 5.12
C ASP A 212 1.64 10.22 4.91
N GLU A 213 1.12 9.74 3.80
CA GLU A 213 -0.29 9.84 3.43
C GLU A 213 -1.00 8.51 3.68
N PRO A 214 -2.07 8.49 4.49
CA PRO A 214 -2.76 7.25 4.82
C PRO A 214 -3.60 6.70 3.66
N VAL A 215 -3.94 5.41 3.76
CA VAL A 215 -4.93 4.76 2.91
C VAL A 215 -6.29 4.71 3.61
N HIS A 216 -7.38 4.61 2.83
CA HIS A 216 -8.74 4.57 3.34
C HIS A 216 -9.21 3.14 3.60
N PHE A 217 -8.68 2.18 2.85
CA PHE A 217 -9.05 0.76 2.96
C PHE A 217 -7.81 -0.11 2.87
N LEU A 218 -7.87 -1.23 3.57
CA LEU A 218 -6.86 -2.27 3.53
C LEU A 218 -7.50 -3.62 3.22
N ILE A 219 -7.03 -4.30 2.19
CA ILE A 219 -7.49 -5.61 1.77
C ILE A 219 -6.36 -6.61 1.86
N THR A 220 -6.63 -7.70 2.57
CA THR A 220 -5.76 -8.87 2.65
C THR A 220 -6.46 -10.10 2.11
N GLU A 221 -5.79 -11.24 2.07
CA GLU A 221 -6.41 -12.52 1.70
C GLU A 221 -7.53 -12.95 2.64
N THR A 222 -7.57 -12.45 3.88
CA THR A 222 -8.63 -12.81 4.85
C THR A 222 -9.56 -11.65 5.21
N LYS A 223 -9.15 -10.39 5.04
CA LYS A 223 -9.86 -9.20 5.54
C LYS A 223 -10.08 -8.14 4.47
N ALA A 224 -11.16 -7.39 4.63
CA ALA A 224 -11.39 -6.10 3.99
C ALA A 224 -11.75 -5.10 5.10
N LEU A 225 -10.88 -4.13 5.34
CA LEU A 225 -10.98 -3.20 6.45
C LEU A 225 -11.12 -1.78 5.91
N ARG A 226 -12.06 -1.02 6.47
CA ARG A 226 -12.04 0.44 6.38
C ARG A 226 -11.13 0.97 7.49
N CYS A 227 -10.14 1.77 7.12
CA CYS A 227 -9.21 2.35 8.08
C CYS A 227 -9.92 3.41 8.92
N ARG A 228 -9.48 3.56 10.17
CA ARG A 228 -10.02 4.54 11.12
C ARG A 228 -9.11 5.75 11.14
N ASP A 229 -9.66 6.93 11.35
CA ASP A 229 -8.81 8.05 11.71
C ASP A 229 -8.26 7.87 13.15
N VAL A 230 -7.28 8.72 13.52
CA VAL A 230 -6.65 8.65 14.86
C VAL A 230 -7.65 8.98 15.98
N SER A 231 -8.81 9.56 15.67
CA SER A 231 -9.92 9.85 16.60
C SER A 231 -10.84 8.64 16.82
N GLY A 232 -10.64 7.55 16.08
CA GLY A 232 -11.46 6.34 16.16
C GLY A 232 -12.77 6.41 15.38
N VAL A 233 -12.99 7.46 14.61
CA VAL A 233 -14.11 7.61 13.68
C VAL A 233 -13.74 6.93 12.35
N GLU A 234 -14.66 6.17 11.75
CA GLU A 234 -14.46 5.62 10.40
C GLU A 234 -14.41 6.75 9.38
N VAL A 235 -13.36 6.79 8.57
CA VAL A 235 -13.15 7.80 7.52
C VAL A 235 -13.92 7.44 6.26
#